data_e4c9e43017fb3076c6892812328e58c9
#
_entry.id   e4c9e43017fb3076c6892812328e58c9
#
_cell.length_a   1.000
_cell.length_b   1.000
_cell.length_c   1.000
_cell.angle_alpha   90.00
_cell.angle_beta   90.00
_cell.angle_gamma   90.00
#
_symmetry.space_group_name_H-M   'P 1'
#
loop_
_entity.id
_entity.type
_entity.pdbx_description
1 polymer ?
#
loop_
_entity_poly.entity_id
_entity_poly.type
_entity_poly.pdbx_seq_one_letter_code
_entity_poly.pdbx_strand_id
1 'polypeptide(L)'
;MVSTQEQFEQVQAVKKSINTASEAVKNQALLAMADHLLAATEEILAANALDMAAAKGKISDVMLDRLYLDAGRIEAMARGIREVVALPDPIGEVLETNHLENGLLITKKRVAMGVIGIIYES
;
A
#
# COMPACT_ATOMS: atom_id res chain seq x y z
N MET A 1 -10.69 20.42 -5.77
CA MET A 1 -10.46 19.18 -4.98
C MET A 1 -11.12 18.05 -5.74
N VAL A 2 -10.41 16.98 -6.05
CA VAL A 2 -10.97 15.82 -6.77
C VAL A 2 -11.97 15.11 -5.84
N SER A 3 -13.16 14.77 -6.33
CA SER A 3 -14.15 14.06 -5.52
C SER A 3 -13.73 12.61 -5.27
N THR A 4 -14.25 11.98 -4.22
CA THR A 4 -13.99 10.57 -3.91
C THR A 4 -14.40 9.67 -5.09
N GLN A 5 -15.50 9.99 -5.77
CA GLN A 5 -15.95 9.25 -6.95
C GLN A 5 -14.93 9.33 -8.09
N GLU A 6 -14.44 10.53 -8.41
CA GLU A 6 -13.40 10.71 -9.45
C GLU A 6 -12.12 9.95 -9.11
N GLN A 7 -11.73 9.91 -7.82
CA GLN A 7 -10.57 9.12 -7.36
C GLN A 7 -10.79 7.62 -7.60
N PHE A 8 -11.97 7.09 -7.28
CA PHE A 8 -12.30 5.69 -7.56
C PHE A 8 -12.31 5.37 -9.05
N GLU A 9 -12.83 6.26 -9.88
CA GLU A 9 -12.83 6.07 -11.34
C GLU A 9 -11.39 6.05 -11.89
N GLN A 10 -10.50 6.93 -11.41
CA GLN A 10 -9.09 6.94 -11.78
C GLN A 10 -8.37 5.63 -11.37
N VAL A 11 -8.61 5.15 -10.14
CA VAL A 11 -8.03 3.88 -9.66
C VAL A 11 -8.55 2.69 -10.46
N GLN A 12 -9.85 2.66 -10.80
CA GLN A 12 -10.44 1.62 -11.65
C GLN A 12 -9.83 1.62 -13.06
N ALA A 13 -9.54 2.78 -13.64
CA ALA A 13 -8.93 2.88 -14.97
C ALA A 13 -7.54 2.22 -15.03
N VAL A 14 -6.75 2.28 -13.97
CA VAL A 14 -5.40 1.70 -13.90
C VAL A 14 -5.34 0.28 -13.32
N LYS A 15 -6.46 -0.25 -12.83
CA LYS A 15 -6.57 -1.57 -12.20
C LYS A 15 -5.92 -2.67 -13.02
N LYS A 16 -6.20 -2.75 -14.34
CA LYS A 16 -5.67 -3.79 -15.21
C LYS A 16 -4.14 -3.72 -15.28
N SER A 17 -3.58 -2.53 -15.40
CA SER A 17 -2.13 -2.30 -15.48
C SER A 17 -1.41 -2.84 -14.24
N ILE A 18 -1.91 -2.53 -13.05
CA ILE A 18 -1.33 -3.01 -11.78
C ILE A 18 -1.52 -4.52 -11.61
N ASN A 19 -2.70 -5.06 -11.92
CA ASN A 19 -2.99 -6.48 -11.75
C ASN A 19 -2.15 -7.39 -12.65
N THR A 20 -1.64 -6.86 -13.77
CA THR A 20 -0.80 -7.59 -14.72
C THR A 20 0.66 -7.16 -14.67
N ALA A 21 1.03 -6.24 -13.80
CA ALA A 21 2.42 -5.81 -13.61
C ALA A 21 3.28 -6.98 -13.10
N SER A 22 4.52 -7.05 -13.57
CA SER A 22 5.49 -8.02 -13.07
C SER A 22 5.90 -7.70 -11.62
N GLU A 23 6.36 -8.72 -10.89
CA GLU A 23 6.93 -8.56 -9.54
C GLU A 23 8.01 -7.48 -9.52
N ALA A 24 8.90 -7.45 -10.52
CA ALA A 24 9.95 -6.44 -10.62
C ALA A 24 9.40 -5.01 -10.69
N VAL A 25 8.34 -4.77 -11.46
CA VAL A 25 7.69 -3.45 -11.56
C VAL A 25 7.03 -3.06 -10.23
N LYS A 26 6.35 -4.00 -9.57
CA LYS A 26 5.72 -3.76 -8.25
C LYS A 26 6.78 -3.44 -7.20
N ASN A 27 7.87 -4.21 -7.16
CA ASN A 27 8.96 -4.01 -6.23
C ASN A 27 9.68 -2.68 -6.46
N GLN A 28 9.91 -2.29 -7.70
CA GLN A 28 10.49 -0.99 -8.04
C GLN A 28 9.58 0.17 -7.57
N ALA A 29 8.27 0.05 -7.73
CA ALA A 29 7.32 1.04 -7.25
C ALA A 29 7.35 1.16 -5.72
N LEU A 30 7.37 0.03 -4.98
CA LEU A 30 7.48 0.03 -3.52
C LEU A 30 8.79 0.65 -3.03
N LEU A 31 9.92 0.35 -3.68
CA LEU A 31 11.21 0.96 -3.35
C LEU A 31 11.19 2.47 -3.57
N ALA A 32 10.63 2.92 -4.70
CA ALA A 32 10.47 4.36 -4.97
C ALA A 32 9.56 5.04 -3.93
N MET A 33 8.49 4.38 -3.48
CA MET A 33 7.64 4.90 -2.40
C MET A 33 8.41 5.05 -1.08
N ALA A 34 9.22 4.05 -0.70
CA ALA A 34 10.04 4.12 0.51
C ALA A 34 11.07 5.26 0.44
N ASP A 35 11.72 5.44 -0.72
CA ASP A 35 12.71 6.49 -0.92
C ASP A 35 12.08 7.89 -0.91
N HIS A 36 10.91 8.06 -1.55
CA HIS A 36 10.18 9.32 -1.51
C HIS A 36 9.65 9.66 -0.11
N LEU A 37 9.22 8.68 0.66
CA LEU A 37 8.81 8.87 2.05
C LEU A 37 9.96 9.44 2.90
N LEU A 38 11.16 8.88 2.75
CA LEU A 38 12.35 9.37 3.45
C LEU A 38 12.79 10.76 2.96
N ALA A 39 12.74 11.00 1.66
CA ALA A 39 13.08 12.30 1.08
C ALA A 39 12.13 13.42 1.53
N ALA A 40 10.87 13.10 1.79
CA ALA A 40 9.84 14.05 2.25
C ALA A 40 9.77 14.18 3.79
N THR A 41 10.71 13.61 4.55
CA THR A 41 10.67 13.57 6.02
C THR A 41 10.43 14.95 6.63
N GLU A 42 11.17 15.98 6.22
CA GLU A 42 11.03 17.32 6.79
C GLU A 42 9.65 17.93 6.52
N GLU A 43 9.12 17.76 5.30
CA GLU A 43 7.79 18.25 4.92
C GLU A 43 6.70 17.54 5.72
N ILE A 44 6.79 16.22 5.88
CA ILE A 44 5.85 15.41 6.64
C ILE A 44 5.87 15.83 8.12
N LEU A 45 7.05 16.01 8.72
CA LEU A 45 7.17 16.43 10.12
C LEU A 45 6.64 17.84 10.34
N ALA A 46 6.84 18.76 9.39
CA ALA A 46 6.27 20.10 9.48
C ALA A 46 4.75 20.08 9.43
N ALA A 47 4.14 19.29 8.55
CA ALA A 47 2.69 19.11 8.50
C ALA A 47 2.16 18.43 9.76
N ASN A 48 2.81 17.38 10.25
CA ASN A 48 2.43 16.69 11.47
C ASN A 48 2.48 17.61 12.72
N ALA A 49 3.45 18.52 12.80
CA ALA A 49 3.52 19.50 13.89
C ALA A 49 2.28 20.41 13.96
N LEU A 50 1.71 20.79 12.80
CA LEU A 50 0.46 21.55 12.74
C LEU A 50 -0.72 20.72 13.20
N ASP A 51 -0.80 19.44 12.79
CA ASP A 51 -1.84 18.51 13.21
C ASP A 51 -1.79 18.27 14.72
N MET A 52 -0.59 18.05 15.27
CA MET A 52 -0.36 17.89 16.71
C MET A 52 -0.82 19.12 17.51
N ALA A 53 -0.49 20.32 17.02
CA ALA A 53 -0.93 21.56 17.65
C ALA A 53 -2.45 21.72 17.63
N ALA A 54 -3.09 21.38 16.52
CA ALA A 54 -4.54 21.43 16.34
C ALA A 54 -5.30 20.39 17.18
N ALA A 55 -4.71 19.22 17.41
CA ALA A 55 -5.29 18.12 18.17
C ALA A 55 -5.14 18.27 19.71
N LYS A 56 -4.15 19.03 20.15
CA LYS A 56 -3.85 19.21 21.58
C LYS A 56 -5.07 19.70 22.38
N GLY A 57 -5.42 18.96 23.43
CA GLY A 57 -6.59 19.25 24.26
C GLY A 57 -7.94 18.85 23.67
N LYS A 58 -7.96 18.28 22.45
CA LYS A 58 -9.19 17.78 21.79
C LYS A 58 -9.28 16.25 21.77
N ILE A 59 -8.14 15.57 21.82
CA ILE A 59 -8.04 14.11 21.85
C ILE A 59 -7.21 13.64 23.04
N SER A 60 -7.31 12.36 23.41
CA SER A 60 -6.55 11.79 24.53
C SER A 60 -5.05 11.73 24.24
N ASP A 61 -4.22 11.64 25.30
CA ASP A 61 -2.77 11.50 25.15
C ASP A 61 -2.36 10.25 24.35
N VAL A 62 -3.12 9.17 24.48
CA VAL A 62 -2.91 7.93 23.68
C VAL A 62 -3.13 8.20 22.20
N MET A 63 -4.15 8.97 21.86
CA MET A 63 -4.42 9.34 20.46
C MET A 63 -3.40 10.35 19.95
N LEU A 64 -2.92 11.27 20.80
CA LEU A 64 -1.83 12.17 20.46
C LEU A 64 -0.53 11.41 20.13
N ASP A 65 -0.18 10.37 20.92
CA ASP A 65 1.00 9.54 20.61
C ASP A 65 0.85 8.79 19.28
N ARG A 66 -0.35 8.32 18.95
CA ARG A 66 -0.62 7.68 17.64
C ARG A 66 -0.52 8.65 16.47
N LEU A 67 -0.92 9.91 16.68
CA LEU A 67 -0.83 10.98 15.68
C LEU A 67 0.61 11.45 15.48
N TYR A 68 1.42 11.43 16.53
CA TYR A 68 2.78 11.95 16.53
C TYR A 68 3.70 11.18 15.56
N LEU A 69 4.45 11.94 14.76
CA LEU A 69 5.53 11.43 13.91
C LEU A 69 6.86 12.04 14.31
N ASP A 70 7.91 11.24 14.16
CA ASP A 70 9.30 11.64 14.17
C ASP A 70 10.06 10.96 13.03
N ALA A 71 11.31 11.31 12.83
CA ALA A 71 12.15 10.72 11.80
C ALA A 71 12.26 9.19 11.93
N GLY A 72 12.35 8.68 13.16
CA GLY A 72 12.44 7.24 13.42
C GLY A 72 11.17 6.48 13.03
N ARG A 73 9.99 7.07 13.27
CA ARG A 73 8.71 6.48 12.84
C ARG A 73 8.59 6.48 11.31
N ILE A 74 9.04 7.55 10.63
CA ILE A 74 9.07 7.60 9.15
C ILE A 74 10.06 6.58 8.59
N GLU A 75 11.25 6.44 9.17
CA GLU A 75 12.21 5.39 8.80
C GLU A 75 11.63 3.98 8.99
N ALA A 76 10.90 3.75 10.08
CA ALA A 76 10.24 2.47 10.34
C ALA A 76 9.16 2.16 9.28
N MET A 77 8.38 3.15 8.85
CA MET A 77 7.43 2.99 7.74
C MET A 77 8.13 2.63 6.43
N ALA A 78 9.21 3.34 6.07
CA ALA A 78 9.98 3.05 4.86
C ALA A 78 10.62 1.65 4.90
N ARG A 79 11.11 1.23 6.08
CA ARG A 79 11.62 -0.12 6.30
C ARG A 79 10.53 -1.17 6.10
N GLY A 80 9.34 -0.97 6.67
CA GLY A 80 8.20 -1.86 6.48
C GLY A 80 7.83 -2.04 5.00
N ILE A 81 7.88 -0.97 4.19
CA ILE A 81 7.67 -1.08 2.74
C ILE A 81 8.76 -1.95 2.09
N ARG A 82 10.03 -1.79 2.46
CA ARG A 82 11.14 -2.61 1.94
C ARG A 82 11.05 -4.07 2.40
N GLU A 83 10.53 -4.34 3.58
CA GLU A 83 10.24 -5.71 4.04
C GLU A 83 9.18 -6.38 3.16
N VAL A 84 8.16 -5.65 2.73
CA VAL A 84 7.16 -6.17 1.76
C VAL A 84 7.81 -6.52 0.42
N VAL A 85 8.78 -5.73 -0.06
CA VAL A 85 9.55 -6.04 -1.30
C VAL A 85 10.30 -7.37 -1.20
N ALA A 86 10.73 -7.77 0.00
CA ALA A 86 11.42 -9.03 0.22
C ALA A 86 10.49 -10.27 0.22
N LEU A 87 9.17 -10.07 0.27
CA LEU A 87 8.20 -11.16 0.21
C LEU A 87 7.99 -11.62 -1.24
N PRO A 88 7.76 -12.92 -1.47
CA PRO A 88 7.42 -13.41 -2.81
C PRO A 88 6.07 -12.86 -3.26
N ASP A 89 5.96 -12.49 -4.54
CA ASP A 89 4.67 -12.08 -5.12
C ASP A 89 3.75 -13.30 -5.27
N PRO A 90 2.59 -13.33 -4.62
CA PRO A 90 1.68 -14.47 -4.70
C PRO A 90 0.89 -14.54 -6.01
N ILE A 91 0.91 -13.47 -6.83
CA ILE A 91 0.10 -13.39 -8.04
C ILE A 91 0.66 -14.34 -9.11
N GLY A 92 -0.21 -15.21 -9.62
CA GLY A 92 0.16 -16.21 -10.62
C GLY A 92 0.65 -17.53 -10.04
N GLU A 93 0.80 -17.65 -8.72
CA GLU A 93 1.14 -18.91 -8.06
C GLU A 93 0.11 -20.00 -8.42
N VAL A 94 0.61 -21.13 -8.91
CA VAL A 94 -0.21 -22.30 -9.23
C VAL A 94 -0.37 -23.15 -7.98
N LEU A 95 -1.59 -23.26 -7.48
CA LEU A 95 -1.93 -24.02 -6.27
C LEU A 95 -2.21 -25.49 -6.56
N GLU A 96 -2.79 -25.76 -7.75
CA GLU A 96 -3.23 -27.09 -8.14
C GLU A 96 -3.31 -27.19 -9.66
N THR A 97 -3.00 -28.36 -10.21
CA THR A 97 -3.15 -28.65 -11.63
C THR A 97 -3.75 -30.05 -11.79
N ASN A 98 -4.89 -30.15 -12.47
CA ASN A 98 -5.60 -31.39 -12.75
C ASN A 98 -5.63 -31.65 -14.24
N HIS A 99 -5.15 -32.83 -14.64
CA HIS A 99 -5.28 -33.35 -16.00
C HIS A 99 -6.52 -34.24 -16.08
N LEU A 100 -7.44 -33.90 -16.96
CA LEU A 100 -8.63 -34.67 -17.21
C LEU A 100 -8.40 -35.68 -18.33
N GLU A 101 -9.14 -36.81 -18.33
CA GLU A 101 -9.03 -37.87 -19.34
C GLU A 101 -9.32 -37.37 -20.76
N ASN A 102 -10.12 -36.33 -20.93
CA ASN A 102 -10.44 -35.67 -22.20
C ASN A 102 -9.35 -34.72 -22.71
N GLY A 103 -8.19 -34.65 -22.04
CA GLY A 103 -7.05 -33.81 -22.42
C GLY A 103 -7.12 -32.36 -21.90
N LEU A 104 -8.15 -31.98 -21.16
CA LEU A 104 -8.23 -30.65 -20.53
C LEU A 104 -7.27 -30.55 -19.36
N LEU A 105 -6.63 -29.37 -19.25
CA LEU A 105 -5.79 -28.97 -18.12
C LEU A 105 -6.52 -27.91 -17.29
N ILE A 106 -6.86 -28.25 -16.05
CA ILE A 106 -7.48 -27.30 -15.11
C ILE A 106 -6.41 -26.86 -14.11
N THR A 107 -6.17 -25.56 -14.06
CA THR A 107 -5.17 -24.96 -13.16
C THR A 107 -5.83 -23.97 -12.21
N LYS A 108 -5.62 -24.14 -10.90
CA LYS A 108 -6.02 -23.19 -9.85
C LYS A 108 -4.87 -22.24 -9.57
N LYS A 109 -5.06 -20.96 -9.83
CA LYS A 109 -4.04 -19.90 -9.65
C LYS A 109 -4.51 -18.81 -8.69
N ARG A 110 -3.56 -18.19 -7.99
CA ARG A 110 -3.79 -16.95 -7.28
C ARG A 110 -3.88 -15.79 -8.29
N VAL A 111 -4.86 -14.91 -8.10
CA VAL A 111 -5.07 -13.73 -8.95
C VAL A 111 -5.19 -12.48 -8.09
N ALA A 112 -4.93 -11.31 -8.69
CA ALA A 112 -5.10 -10.04 -8.00
C ALA A 112 -6.59 -9.79 -7.68
N MET A 113 -6.89 -9.26 -6.49
CA MET A 113 -8.26 -8.95 -6.08
C MET A 113 -8.85 -7.74 -6.81
N GLY A 114 -8.00 -6.87 -7.32
CA GLY A 114 -8.41 -5.62 -7.94
C GLY A 114 -8.23 -4.42 -7.02
N VAL A 115 -9.20 -3.50 -7.02
CA VAL A 115 -9.17 -2.31 -6.16
C VAL A 115 -9.73 -2.63 -4.79
N ILE A 116 -9.01 -2.24 -3.75
CA ILE A 116 -9.42 -2.39 -2.35
C ILE A 116 -9.56 -1.00 -1.75
N GLY A 117 -10.73 -0.72 -1.18
CA GLY A 117 -10.97 0.48 -0.38
C GLY A 117 -10.75 0.16 1.10
N ILE A 118 -9.98 0.99 1.78
CA ILE A 118 -9.74 0.87 3.23
C ILE A 118 -10.16 2.17 3.89
N ILE A 119 -11.01 2.08 4.91
CA ILE A 119 -11.43 3.22 5.72
C ILE A 119 -10.78 3.05 7.09
N TYR A 120 -9.98 4.04 7.48
CA TYR A 120 -9.35 4.09 8.79
C TYR A 120 -10.17 4.97 9.73
N GLU A 121 -10.47 4.46 10.92
CA GLU A 121 -10.91 5.27 12.06
C GLU A 121 -9.74 5.42 13.03
N SER A 122 -9.45 6.63 13.44
CA SER A 122 -8.45 6.98 14.43
C SER A 122 -9.06 7.77 15.58
#